data_1a12fe8f53cb9888b3ff3af7634abe4b
#
_entry.id   1a12fe8f53cb9888b3ff3af7634abe4b
#
_cell.length_a   1.000
_cell.length_b   1.000
_cell.length_c   1.000
_cell.angle_alpha   90.00
_cell.angle_beta   90.00
_cell.angle_gamma   90.00
#
_symmetry.space_group_name_H-M   'P 1'
#
loop_
_entity.id
_entity.type
_entity.pdbx_description
1 polymer ?
#
loop_
_entity_poly.entity_id
_entity_poly.type
_entity_poly.pdbx_seq_one_letter_code
_entity_poly.pdbx_strand_id
1 'polypeptide(L)'
;MVTTDGDDLISLIYDDGTMETLLIADDKFKSSPSIVKSGDDYVIMAGSYDDNMHAVSSTGEVVFTVDTGDHVNSSASFINLNGAVYAFFGSDNGMLYAVDMDGGDLNGWPQNIGESIDNSVSFADLDGDGSPEAIVGVSGQLYAYHMDGTMYTHFPVSYEFSFTSAPLISDLDQDGDLELVVGSAGSLVSIDIMESGSIEGYWSQDRSDNQKTGFYEVVESECSSPMLGDVNCDTLIDVLDILMMVNTIINESDTTDYQGWASDLNQDGIIDILDVLNIVHLIIN
;
A
#
# COMPACT_ATOMS: atom_id res chain seq x y z
N MET A 1 -20.49 2.82 -7.23
CA MET A 1 -19.44 3.85 -7.39
C MET A 1 -19.37 4.68 -6.11
N VAL A 2 -18.17 4.97 -5.64
CA VAL A 2 -17.97 5.85 -4.48
C VAL A 2 -17.57 7.24 -4.97
N THR A 3 -18.03 8.28 -4.33
CA THR A 3 -17.68 9.68 -4.63
C THR A 3 -17.52 10.47 -3.33
N THR A 4 -16.59 11.42 -3.34
CA THR A 4 -16.57 12.55 -2.42
C THR A 4 -17.15 13.75 -3.16
N ASP A 5 -17.96 14.55 -2.49
CA ASP A 5 -18.36 15.84 -3.05
C ASP A 5 -17.38 16.94 -2.61
N GLY A 6 -17.47 18.09 -3.21
CA GLY A 6 -16.64 19.24 -2.80
C GLY A 6 -17.09 19.87 -1.48
N ASP A 7 -18.09 19.27 -0.83
CA ASP A 7 -18.58 19.64 0.49
C ASP A 7 -17.98 18.67 1.53
N ASP A 8 -18.79 17.99 2.33
CA ASP A 8 -18.35 17.22 3.50
C ASP A 8 -18.74 15.72 3.45
N LEU A 9 -19.15 15.20 2.27
CA LEU A 9 -19.75 13.87 2.16
C LEU A 9 -18.87 12.85 1.44
N ILE A 10 -18.84 11.62 1.97
CA ILE A 10 -18.54 10.39 1.21
C ILE A 10 -19.88 9.71 0.91
N SER A 11 -20.14 9.42 -0.35
CA SER A 11 -21.40 8.80 -0.79
C SER A 11 -21.17 7.60 -1.70
N LEU A 12 -22.01 6.59 -1.55
CA LEU A 12 -22.14 5.45 -2.44
C LEU A 12 -23.26 5.72 -3.45
N ILE A 13 -22.96 5.55 -4.74
CA ILE A 13 -23.92 5.69 -5.84
C ILE A 13 -24.17 4.30 -6.42
N TYR A 14 -25.43 3.87 -6.38
CA TYR A 14 -25.89 2.58 -6.94
C TYR A 14 -26.16 2.68 -8.44
N ASP A 15 -26.28 1.53 -9.12
CA ASP A 15 -26.51 1.46 -10.56
C ASP A 15 -27.86 2.03 -10.99
N ASP A 16 -28.85 2.08 -10.09
CA ASP A 16 -30.16 2.69 -10.31
C ASP A 16 -30.15 4.22 -10.11
N GLY A 17 -29.00 4.80 -9.77
CA GLY A 17 -28.82 6.24 -9.52
C GLY A 17 -29.21 6.69 -8.11
N THR A 18 -29.57 5.77 -7.21
CA THR A 18 -29.78 6.13 -5.81
C THR A 18 -28.45 6.42 -5.13
N MET A 19 -28.47 7.29 -4.13
CA MET A 19 -27.29 7.68 -3.35
C MET A 19 -27.50 7.39 -1.88
N GLU A 20 -26.45 6.90 -1.24
CA GLU A 20 -26.39 6.71 0.21
C GLU A 20 -25.17 7.44 0.76
N THR A 21 -25.34 8.26 1.79
CA THR A 21 -24.25 8.92 2.47
C THR A 21 -23.62 7.95 3.47
N LEU A 22 -22.32 7.68 3.31
CA LEU A 22 -21.57 6.81 4.19
C LEU A 22 -20.94 7.58 5.35
N LEU A 23 -20.43 8.78 5.09
CA LEU A 23 -19.79 9.62 6.10
C LEU A 23 -20.10 11.10 5.84
N ILE A 24 -20.23 11.86 6.92
CA ILE A 24 -20.21 13.33 6.94
C ILE A 24 -19.03 13.75 7.81
N ALA A 25 -18.06 14.46 7.21
CA ALA A 25 -16.89 15.02 7.89
C ALA A 25 -17.18 16.44 8.43
N ASP A 26 -16.25 17.01 9.17
CA ASP A 26 -16.37 18.38 9.70
C ASP A 26 -15.99 19.47 8.67
N ASP A 27 -15.32 19.10 7.56
CA ASP A 27 -14.99 19.95 6.42
C ASP A 27 -14.94 19.10 5.12
N LYS A 28 -14.79 19.77 3.99
CA LYS A 28 -14.88 19.20 2.63
C LYS A 28 -13.79 18.17 2.33
N PHE A 29 -14.17 17.17 1.55
CA PHE A 29 -13.23 16.26 0.93
C PHE A 29 -12.60 16.87 -0.33
N LYS A 30 -11.29 16.71 -0.47
CA LYS A 30 -10.51 17.14 -1.65
C LYS A 30 -9.80 15.98 -2.33
N SER A 31 -9.43 14.95 -1.58
CA SER A 31 -8.87 13.74 -2.16
C SER A 31 -9.94 12.96 -2.94
N SER A 32 -9.51 12.22 -3.93
CA SER A 32 -10.36 11.20 -4.54
C SER A 32 -10.45 9.99 -3.62
N PRO A 33 -11.64 9.39 -3.43
CA PRO A 33 -11.77 8.21 -2.58
C PRO A 33 -11.01 7.04 -3.18
N SER A 34 -10.28 6.31 -2.37
CA SER A 34 -9.63 5.05 -2.71
C SER A 34 -10.30 3.91 -1.95
N ILE A 35 -10.38 2.74 -2.56
CA ILE A 35 -11.11 1.60 -2.04
C ILE A 35 -10.18 0.40 -1.96
N VAL A 36 -10.12 -0.25 -0.80
CA VAL A 36 -9.52 -1.55 -0.63
C VAL A 36 -10.59 -2.60 -0.36
N LYS A 37 -10.47 -3.74 -1.03
CA LYS A 37 -11.31 -4.92 -0.81
C LYS A 37 -10.47 -6.04 -0.26
N SER A 38 -10.90 -6.62 0.88
CA SER A 38 -10.32 -7.80 1.49
C SER A 38 -11.44 -8.81 1.78
N GLY A 39 -11.41 -9.94 1.10
CA GLY A 39 -12.54 -10.88 1.13
C GLY A 39 -13.85 -10.24 0.66
N ASP A 40 -14.88 -10.25 1.51
CA ASP A 40 -16.19 -9.62 1.24
C ASP A 40 -16.28 -8.18 1.75
N ASP A 41 -15.27 -7.70 2.47
CA ASP A 41 -15.27 -6.36 3.10
C ASP A 41 -14.64 -5.30 2.20
N TYR A 42 -15.16 -4.08 2.29
CA TYR A 42 -14.67 -2.91 1.58
C TYR A 42 -14.39 -1.79 2.57
N VAL A 43 -13.19 -1.23 2.50
CA VAL A 43 -12.83 0.01 3.21
C VAL A 43 -12.59 1.12 2.20
N ILE A 44 -13.23 2.26 2.42
CA ILE A 44 -13.15 3.45 1.59
C ILE A 44 -12.35 4.48 2.36
N MET A 45 -11.28 5.01 1.77
CA MET A 45 -10.44 6.04 2.37
C MET A 45 -10.53 7.33 1.59
N ALA A 46 -10.68 8.45 2.30
CA ALA A 46 -10.65 9.79 1.70
C ALA A 46 -10.11 10.81 2.70
N GLY A 47 -9.24 11.69 2.19
CA GLY A 47 -8.67 12.81 2.94
C GLY A 47 -9.57 14.04 2.91
N SER A 48 -9.68 14.72 4.04
CA SER A 48 -10.54 15.89 4.24
C SER A 48 -9.72 17.11 4.68
N TYR A 49 -10.36 18.27 4.57
CA TYR A 49 -9.87 19.54 5.13
C TYR A 49 -10.20 19.70 6.62
N ASP A 50 -10.82 18.70 7.24
CA ASP A 50 -10.95 18.59 8.69
C ASP A 50 -9.70 18.01 9.37
N ASP A 51 -8.58 18.00 8.64
CA ASP A 51 -7.25 17.54 9.06
C ASP A 51 -7.14 16.01 9.21
N ASN A 52 -8.11 15.25 8.66
CA ASN A 52 -8.15 13.81 8.81
C ASN A 52 -8.11 13.03 7.49
N MET A 53 -7.47 11.88 7.53
CA MET A 53 -7.75 10.77 6.62
C MET A 53 -8.81 9.88 7.25
N HIS A 54 -9.97 9.77 6.60
CA HIS A 54 -11.09 8.93 7.06
C HIS A 54 -11.09 7.58 6.36
N ALA A 55 -11.33 6.51 7.11
CA ALA A 55 -11.55 5.17 6.62
C ALA A 55 -12.94 4.69 7.08
N VAL A 56 -13.81 4.35 6.13
CA VAL A 56 -15.18 3.92 6.39
C VAL A 56 -15.48 2.62 5.65
N SER A 57 -16.31 1.76 6.25
CA SER A 57 -16.81 0.55 5.62
C SER A 57 -17.83 0.89 4.51
N SER A 58 -18.16 -0.09 3.68
CA SER A 58 -19.24 0.03 2.69
C SER A 58 -20.62 0.22 3.31
N THR A 59 -20.76 0.04 4.62
CA THR A 59 -22.00 0.27 5.39
C THR A 59 -22.02 1.59 6.14
N GLY A 60 -20.97 2.43 6.00
CA GLY A 60 -20.84 3.73 6.63
C GLY A 60 -20.34 3.70 8.08
N GLU A 61 -19.83 2.56 8.55
CA GLU A 61 -19.16 2.52 9.86
C GLU A 61 -17.75 3.08 9.73
N VAL A 62 -17.35 3.96 10.64
CA VAL A 62 -15.97 4.45 10.73
C VAL A 62 -15.08 3.31 11.19
N VAL A 63 -14.16 2.89 10.32
CA VAL A 63 -13.17 1.85 10.64
C VAL A 63 -12.06 2.47 11.48
N PHE A 64 -11.45 3.54 10.98
CA PHE A 64 -10.50 4.37 11.71
C PHE A 64 -10.44 5.79 11.15
N THR A 65 -9.75 6.68 11.86
CA THR A 65 -9.47 8.05 11.43
C THR A 65 -8.04 8.38 11.85
N VAL A 66 -7.27 8.96 10.93
CA VAL A 66 -5.91 9.44 11.22
C VAL A 66 -5.93 10.96 11.25
N ASP A 67 -5.74 11.55 12.43
CA ASP A 67 -5.59 13.00 12.62
C ASP A 67 -4.16 13.39 12.22
N THR A 68 -4.02 14.19 11.15
CA THR A 68 -2.73 14.65 10.66
C THR A 68 -2.38 16.06 11.18
N GLY A 69 -3.35 16.79 11.72
CA GLY A 69 -3.20 18.16 12.20
C GLY A 69 -3.09 19.22 11.08
N ASP A 70 -3.32 18.85 9.82
CA ASP A 70 -3.47 19.75 8.67
C ASP A 70 -4.20 19.00 7.53
N HIS A 71 -4.61 19.70 6.48
CA HIS A 71 -5.43 19.18 5.40
C HIS A 71 -4.82 17.93 4.74
N VAL A 72 -5.68 17.01 4.32
CA VAL A 72 -5.29 15.81 3.57
C VAL A 72 -5.86 15.89 2.15
N ASN A 73 -5.03 16.32 1.21
CA ASN A 73 -5.35 16.43 -0.22
C ASN A 73 -4.98 15.17 -1.00
N SER A 74 -3.97 14.46 -0.56
CA SER A 74 -3.48 13.23 -1.18
C SER A 74 -4.54 12.13 -1.13
N SER A 75 -4.70 11.39 -2.22
CA SER A 75 -5.49 10.16 -2.23
C SER A 75 -4.64 9.00 -1.70
N ALA A 76 -5.25 8.11 -0.92
CA ALA A 76 -4.56 6.93 -0.41
C ALA A 76 -4.18 5.97 -1.55
N SER A 77 -2.98 5.41 -1.48
CA SER A 77 -2.49 4.30 -2.31
C SER A 77 -2.26 3.09 -1.42
N PHE A 78 -2.56 1.89 -1.89
CA PHE A 78 -2.49 0.68 -1.09
C PHE A 78 -1.39 -0.26 -1.54
N ILE A 79 -0.84 -1.00 -0.59
CA ILE A 79 0.14 -2.05 -0.83
C ILE A 79 -0.09 -3.21 0.14
N ASN A 80 0.11 -4.44 -0.33
CA ASN A 80 0.13 -5.63 0.52
C ASN A 80 1.58 -5.99 0.84
N LEU A 81 1.92 -6.02 2.11
CA LEU A 81 3.24 -6.44 2.60
C LEU A 81 3.05 -7.69 3.45
N ASN A 82 3.41 -8.85 2.90
CA ASN A 82 3.34 -10.14 3.59
C ASN A 82 1.95 -10.47 4.18
N GLY A 83 0.88 -10.15 3.43
CA GLY A 83 -0.50 -10.42 3.83
C GLY A 83 -1.17 -9.28 4.61
N ALA A 84 -0.44 -8.28 5.07
CA ALA A 84 -0.99 -7.08 5.69
C ALA A 84 -1.09 -5.93 4.67
N VAL A 85 -2.24 -5.26 4.61
CA VAL A 85 -2.44 -4.10 3.74
C VAL A 85 -2.11 -2.82 4.47
N TYR A 86 -1.37 -1.96 3.79
CA TYR A 86 -1.06 -0.61 4.27
C TYR A 86 -1.54 0.44 3.29
N ALA A 87 -2.01 1.56 3.83
CA ALA A 87 -2.40 2.75 3.08
C ALA A 87 -1.35 3.84 3.25
N PHE A 88 -0.90 4.41 2.13
CA PHE A 88 0.05 5.51 2.09
C PHE A 88 -0.63 6.78 1.60
N PHE A 89 -0.41 7.89 2.29
CA PHE A 89 -0.97 9.20 1.93
C PHE A 89 -0.15 10.35 2.51
N GLY A 90 -0.22 11.49 1.87
CA GLY A 90 0.42 12.71 2.33
C GLY A 90 -0.54 13.70 2.97
N SER A 91 -0.02 14.65 3.73
CA SER A 91 -0.77 15.78 4.30
C SER A 91 -0.03 17.10 4.07
N ASP A 92 -0.78 18.21 4.19
CA ASP A 92 -0.24 19.57 4.12
C ASP A 92 0.72 19.88 5.28
N ASN A 93 0.68 19.09 6.36
CA ASN A 93 1.66 19.16 7.46
C ASN A 93 3.09 18.73 7.07
N GLY A 94 3.28 18.23 5.84
CA GLY A 94 4.56 17.78 5.31
C GLY A 94 4.97 16.36 5.71
N MET A 95 4.05 15.60 6.29
CA MET A 95 4.28 14.19 6.66
C MET A 95 3.70 13.25 5.59
N LEU A 96 4.46 12.22 5.27
CA LEU A 96 4.04 11.08 4.47
C LEU A 96 3.72 9.92 5.42
N TYR A 97 2.46 9.53 5.46
CA TYR A 97 1.94 8.49 6.34
C TYR A 97 1.91 7.13 5.66
N ALA A 98 2.10 6.09 6.45
CA ALA A 98 1.85 4.71 6.09
C ALA A 98 1.17 4.02 7.27
N VAL A 99 -0.08 3.58 7.09
CA VAL A 99 -0.90 3.00 8.17
C VAL A 99 -1.51 1.68 7.74
N ASP A 100 -1.69 0.77 8.69
CA ASP A 100 -2.44 -0.47 8.49
C ASP A 100 -3.96 -0.22 8.39
N MET A 101 -4.74 -1.28 8.21
CA MET A 101 -6.20 -1.16 8.09
C MET A 101 -6.93 -0.95 9.42
N ASP A 102 -6.21 -0.83 10.54
CA ASP A 102 -6.71 -0.40 11.84
C ASP A 102 -6.29 1.04 12.18
N GLY A 103 -5.51 1.68 11.31
CA GLY A 103 -4.98 3.05 11.47
C GLY A 103 -3.68 3.12 12.27
N GLY A 104 -3.02 1.99 12.54
CA GLY A 104 -1.71 1.92 13.19
C GLY A 104 -0.58 2.24 12.20
N ASP A 105 0.45 2.96 12.66
CA ASP A 105 1.60 3.32 11.82
C ASP A 105 2.43 2.08 11.45
N LEU A 106 2.83 1.99 10.19
CA LEU A 106 3.88 1.07 9.74
C LEU A 106 5.20 1.42 10.45
N ASN A 107 5.94 0.42 10.87
CA ASN A 107 7.21 0.64 11.56
C ASN A 107 8.19 1.47 10.70
N GLY A 108 8.72 2.54 11.29
CA GLY A 108 9.57 3.52 10.59
C GLY A 108 8.79 4.68 9.95
N TRP A 109 7.48 4.71 10.03
CA TRP A 109 6.61 5.77 9.51
C TRP A 109 5.90 6.54 10.65
N PRO A 110 5.38 7.77 10.40
CA PRO A 110 5.42 8.56 9.16
C PRO A 110 6.79 9.20 8.87
N GLN A 111 7.04 9.59 7.58
CA GLN A 111 8.25 10.29 7.15
C GLN A 111 8.01 11.80 7.06
N ASN A 112 8.94 12.59 7.60
CA ASN A 112 8.87 14.05 7.53
C ASN A 112 9.61 14.56 6.30
N ILE A 113 8.85 15.04 5.30
CA ILE A 113 9.38 15.69 4.08
C ILE A 113 9.48 17.21 4.30
N GLY A 114 8.57 17.80 5.09
CA GLY A 114 8.59 19.22 5.46
C GLY A 114 7.94 20.17 4.45
N GLU A 115 7.33 19.63 3.37
CA GLU A 115 6.58 20.36 2.35
C GLU A 115 5.23 19.67 2.15
N SER A 116 4.17 20.42 1.84
CA SER A 116 2.83 19.87 1.56
C SER A 116 2.86 18.74 0.52
N ILE A 117 2.17 17.65 0.81
CA ILE A 117 2.14 16.44 -0.02
C ILE A 117 0.73 16.22 -0.57
N ASP A 118 0.49 16.71 -1.78
CA ASP A 118 -0.79 16.59 -2.47
C ASP A 118 -0.86 15.36 -3.40
N ASN A 119 0.29 14.87 -3.86
CA ASN A 119 0.36 13.76 -4.80
C ASN A 119 0.20 12.42 -4.08
N SER A 120 -0.39 11.45 -4.79
CA SER A 120 -0.47 10.06 -4.35
C SER A 120 0.88 9.35 -4.47
N VAL A 121 1.07 8.30 -3.68
CA VAL A 121 2.26 7.44 -3.70
C VAL A 121 2.11 6.39 -4.79
N SER A 122 3.21 6.04 -5.46
CA SER A 122 3.31 4.86 -6.32
C SER A 122 4.34 3.89 -5.75
N PHE A 123 4.19 2.60 -6.07
CA PHE A 123 5.07 1.56 -5.56
C PHE A 123 5.67 0.73 -6.69
N ALA A 124 6.91 0.32 -6.52
CA ALA A 124 7.61 -0.66 -7.34
C ALA A 124 8.80 -1.22 -6.55
N ASP A 125 9.21 -2.41 -6.85
CA ASP A 125 10.52 -2.93 -6.45
C ASP A 125 11.54 -2.35 -7.43
N LEU A 126 12.31 -1.34 -6.99
CA LEU A 126 13.19 -0.56 -7.87
C LEU A 126 14.54 -1.24 -8.12
N ASP A 127 14.98 -2.15 -7.25
CA ASP A 127 16.30 -2.79 -7.28
C ASP A 127 16.26 -4.32 -7.34
N GLY A 128 15.05 -4.91 -7.47
CA GLY A 128 14.86 -6.34 -7.65
C GLY A 128 15.16 -7.17 -6.40
N ASP A 129 15.13 -6.57 -5.22
CA ASP A 129 15.36 -7.27 -3.95
C ASP A 129 14.12 -8.00 -3.42
N GLY A 130 12.96 -7.83 -4.08
CA GLY A 130 11.66 -8.39 -3.73
C GLY A 130 10.86 -7.56 -2.74
N SER A 131 11.38 -6.40 -2.32
CA SER A 131 10.70 -5.45 -1.45
C SER A 131 10.41 -4.16 -2.23
N PRO A 132 9.19 -3.64 -2.20
CA PRO A 132 8.86 -2.42 -2.95
C PRO A 132 9.37 -1.15 -2.26
N GLU A 133 9.56 -0.09 -3.05
CA GLU A 133 9.74 1.26 -2.58
C GLU A 133 8.46 2.08 -2.73
N ALA A 134 8.29 3.05 -1.82
CA ALA A 134 7.26 4.08 -1.89
C ALA A 134 7.82 5.35 -2.55
N ILE A 135 7.25 5.74 -3.69
CA ILE A 135 7.74 6.85 -4.51
C ILE A 135 6.70 7.98 -4.55
N VAL A 136 7.13 9.22 -4.25
CA VAL A 136 6.24 10.39 -4.24
C VAL A 136 6.96 11.65 -4.73
N GLY A 137 6.26 12.42 -5.56
CA GLY A 137 6.72 13.74 -6.00
C GLY A 137 6.18 14.83 -5.06
N VAL A 138 7.07 15.62 -4.46
CA VAL A 138 6.71 16.70 -3.54
C VAL A 138 7.47 17.95 -3.91
N SER A 139 6.78 19.06 -4.18
CA SER A 139 7.41 20.27 -4.69
C SER A 139 8.32 19.97 -5.89
N GLY A 140 9.57 20.36 -5.87
CA GLY A 140 10.56 20.07 -6.92
C GLY A 140 11.45 18.85 -6.62
N GLN A 141 11.00 17.92 -5.77
CA GLN A 141 11.78 16.74 -5.40
C GLN A 141 10.96 15.46 -5.55
N LEU A 142 11.61 14.40 -6.03
CA LEU A 142 11.08 13.06 -6.08
C LEU A 142 11.75 12.26 -4.98
N TYR A 143 10.96 11.69 -4.10
CA TYR A 143 11.40 10.86 -2.97
C TYR A 143 11.11 9.39 -3.27
N ALA A 144 11.98 8.51 -2.81
CA ALA A 144 11.77 7.08 -2.76
C ALA A 144 12.23 6.54 -1.40
N TYR A 145 11.42 5.70 -0.78
CA TYR A 145 11.69 5.12 0.54
C TYR A 145 11.46 3.62 0.52
N HIS A 146 12.35 2.87 1.14
CA HIS A 146 12.08 1.49 1.52
C HIS A 146 10.91 1.40 2.52
N MET A 147 10.30 0.24 2.64
CA MET A 147 9.15 0.05 3.54
C MET A 147 9.48 0.26 5.02
N ASP A 148 10.74 0.17 5.43
CA ASP A 148 11.20 0.49 6.79
C ASP A 148 11.36 2.00 7.06
N GLY A 149 11.02 2.86 6.08
CA GLY A 149 11.12 4.31 6.16
C GLY A 149 12.53 4.87 5.86
N THR A 150 13.51 4.03 5.54
CA THR A 150 14.82 4.52 5.11
C THR A 150 14.75 5.02 3.66
N MET A 151 15.48 6.09 3.36
CA MET A 151 15.48 6.66 2.01
C MET A 151 16.26 5.78 1.04
N TYR A 152 15.68 5.54 -0.13
CA TYR A 152 16.34 4.81 -1.22
C TYR A 152 17.58 5.56 -1.70
N THR A 153 18.61 4.81 -2.11
CA THR A 153 19.90 5.38 -2.52
C THR A 153 19.73 6.37 -3.67
N HIS A 154 20.46 7.50 -3.61
CA HIS A 154 20.43 8.61 -4.58
C HIS A 154 19.13 9.45 -4.59
N PHE A 155 18.18 9.20 -3.73
CA PHE A 155 17.03 10.07 -3.52
C PHE A 155 17.25 11.03 -2.33
N PRO A 156 16.56 12.20 -2.29
CA PRO A 156 15.62 12.68 -3.31
C PRO A 156 16.31 13.21 -4.57
N VAL A 157 15.66 12.99 -5.73
CA VAL A 157 16.07 13.59 -6.99
C VAL A 157 15.42 14.96 -7.14
N SER A 158 16.23 16.00 -7.39
CA SER A 158 15.76 17.39 -7.49
C SER A 158 15.51 17.80 -8.93
N TYR A 159 14.43 18.56 -9.14
CA TYR A 159 14.07 19.17 -10.41
C TYR A 159 13.70 20.65 -10.23
N GLU A 160 13.82 21.48 -11.27
CA GLU A 160 13.61 22.93 -11.18
C GLU A 160 12.13 23.35 -11.05
N PHE A 161 11.18 22.47 -11.42
CA PHE A 161 9.74 22.71 -11.35
C PHE A 161 9.07 21.73 -10.40
N SER A 162 8.01 22.20 -9.73
CA SER A 162 7.21 21.33 -8.85
C SER A 162 6.57 20.20 -9.61
N PHE A 163 6.63 19.01 -9.05
CA PHE A 163 5.88 17.84 -9.51
C PHE A 163 4.38 18.00 -9.20
N THR A 164 3.55 17.67 -10.17
CA THR A 164 2.10 17.94 -10.14
C THR A 164 1.25 16.68 -10.33
N SER A 165 1.89 15.52 -10.37
CA SER A 165 1.21 14.22 -10.50
C SER A 165 1.93 13.15 -9.70
N ALA A 166 1.21 12.08 -9.37
CA ALA A 166 1.84 10.86 -8.91
C ALA A 166 2.81 10.31 -9.97
N PRO A 167 3.90 9.66 -9.58
CA PRO A 167 4.80 8.97 -10.50
C PRO A 167 4.08 7.82 -11.23
N LEU A 168 4.36 7.66 -12.52
CA LEU A 168 4.13 6.43 -13.27
C LEU A 168 5.43 5.66 -13.33
N ILE A 169 5.41 4.39 -13.00
CA ILE A 169 6.59 3.52 -12.99
C ILE A 169 6.38 2.42 -14.02
N SER A 170 7.34 2.21 -14.90
CA SER A 170 7.28 1.20 -15.96
C SER A 170 8.65 1.02 -16.60
N ASP A 171 8.94 -0.17 -17.09
CA ASP A 171 10.02 -0.44 -18.04
C ASP A 171 9.57 0.04 -19.43
N LEU A 172 9.99 1.24 -19.83
CA LEU A 172 9.51 1.91 -21.05
C LEU A 172 10.29 1.52 -22.29
N ASP A 173 11.56 1.20 -22.17
CA ASP A 173 12.43 0.85 -23.28
C ASP A 173 12.73 -0.66 -23.37
N GLN A 174 12.21 -1.44 -22.42
CA GLN A 174 12.23 -2.90 -22.35
C GLN A 174 13.66 -3.47 -22.19
N ASP A 175 14.46 -2.80 -21.39
CA ASP A 175 15.80 -3.26 -21.05
C ASP A 175 15.91 -3.95 -19.69
N GLY A 176 14.81 -3.94 -18.91
CA GLY A 176 14.64 -4.68 -17.66
C GLY A 176 14.89 -3.86 -16.40
N ASP A 177 15.22 -2.58 -16.54
CA ASP A 177 15.17 -1.62 -15.45
C ASP A 177 13.91 -0.71 -15.54
N LEU A 178 13.66 0.13 -14.55
CA LEU A 178 12.42 0.88 -14.44
C LEU A 178 12.65 2.38 -14.64
N GLU A 179 11.73 3.04 -15.37
CA GLU A 179 11.66 4.47 -15.44
C GLU A 179 10.56 5.03 -14.55
N LEU A 180 10.88 6.10 -13.83
CA LEU A 180 9.94 6.95 -13.11
C LEU A 180 9.54 8.12 -14.00
N VAL A 181 8.28 8.16 -14.42
CA VAL A 181 7.73 9.26 -15.25
C VAL A 181 6.80 10.11 -14.42
N VAL A 182 7.13 11.39 -14.34
CA VAL A 182 6.43 12.34 -13.48
C VAL A 182 6.12 13.63 -14.23
N GLY A 183 4.87 14.09 -14.12
CA GLY A 183 4.46 15.40 -14.60
C GLY A 183 4.95 16.51 -13.67
N SER A 184 5.51 17.57 -14.24
CA SER A 184 5.88 18.78 -13.51
C SER A 184 5.15 20.01 -14.06
N ALA A 185 5.20 21.12 -13.34
CA ALA A 185 4.62 22.39 -13.79
C ALA A 185 5.22 22.90 -15.11
N GLY A 186 6.37 22.41 -15.52
CA GLY A 186 7.09 22.86 -16.72
C GLY A 186 7.23 21.81 -17.82
N SER A 187 7.21 20.51 -17.48
CA SER A 187 7.51 19.43 -18.43
C SER A 187 7.12 18.05 -17.89
N LEU A 188 7.30 17.03 -18.72
CA LEU A 188 7.34 15.64 -18.30
C LEU A 188 8.81 15.27 -18.02
N VAL A 189 9.06 14.63 -16.88
CA VAL A 189 10.38 14.16 -16.44
C VAL A 189 10.38 12.64 -16.46
N SER A 190 11.42 12.03 -17.03
CA SER A 190 11.70 10.60 -16.91
C SER A 190 13.04 10.42 -16.22
N ILE A 191 13.08 9.50 -15.27
CA ILE A 191 14.28 9.12 -14.52
C ILE A 191 14.44 7.63 -14.69
N ASP A 192 15.58 7.24 -15.20
CA ASP A 192 16.01 5.87 -15.41
C ASP A 192 16.71 5.38 -14.13
N ILE A 193 16.27 4.26 -13.57
CA ILE A 193 16.77 3.72 -12.29
C ILE A 193 18.05 2.93 -12.46
N MET A 194 18.30 2.36 -13.63
CA MET A 194 19.50 1.60 -13.98
C MET A 194 19.76 0.35 -13.11
N GLU A 195 18.74 -0.14 -12.43
CA GLU A 195 18.74 -1.38 -11.67
C GLU A 195 17.50 -2.18 -12.08
N SER A 196 17.64 -3.50 -12.24
CA SER A 196 16.52 -4.36 -12.63
C SER A 196 15.46 -4.34 -11.55
N GLY A 197 14.24 -4.05 -11.94
CA GLY A 197 13.12 -3.87 -11.02
C GLY A 197 11.84 -4.58 -11.46
N SER A 198 10.78 -4.42 -10.66
CA SER A 198 9.47 -4.99 -10.94
C SER A 198 8.32 -4.08 -10.50
N ILE A 199 7.27 -4.02 -11.34
CA ILE A 199 6.00 -3.39 -11.00
C ILE A 199 4.90 -4.41 -10.74
N GLU A 200 5.21 -5.70 -10.79
CA GLU A 200 4.21 -6.76 -10.70
C GLU A 200 3.56 -6.81 -9.31
N GLY A 201 2.23 -6.69 -9.27
CA GLY A 201 1.46 -6.68 -8.02
C GLY A 201 1.45 -5.35 -7.27
N TYR A 202 2.13 -4.31 -7.78
CA TYR A 202 2.24 -3.02 -7.11
C TYR A 202 1.33 -1.94 -7.72
N TRP A 203 0.96 -0.97 -6.90
CA TRP A 203 0.26 0.25 -7.33
C TRP A 203 1.25 1.22 -7.98
N SER A 204 1.66 0.94 -9.22
CA SER A 204 2.77 1.60 -9.92
C SER A 204 2.40 2.90 -10.64
N GLN A 205 1.17 3.40 -10.48
CA GLN A 205 0.68 4.62 -11.12
C GLN A 205 -0.45 5.25 -10.32
N ASP A 206 -0.76 6.53 -10.64
CA ASP A 206 -1.87 7.24 -10.04
C ASP A 206 -3.17 6.42 -10.13
N ARG A 207 -3.81 6.19 -8.97
CA ARG A 207 -5.08 5.48 -8.81
C ARG A 207 -5.06 4.02 -9.32
N SER A 208 -3.93 3.34 -9.14
CA SER A 208 -3.70 1.90 -9.36
C SER A 208 -3.64 1.45 -10.81
N ASP A 209 -4.59 1.83 -11.65
CA ASP A 209 -4.78 1.25 -12.97
C ASP A 209 -5.01 2.30 -14.07
N ASN A 210 -5.02 1.86 -15.33
CA ASN A 210 -5.24 2.71 -16.50
C ASN A 210 -6.63 3.35 -16.56
N GLN A 211 -7.62 2.79 -15.84
CA GLN A 211 -8.97 3.35 -15.69
C GLN A 211 -9.06 4.35 -14.54
N LYS A 212 -8.00 4.49 -13.74
CA LYS A 212 -7.95 5.39 -12.58
C LYS A 212 -9.05 5.08 -11.55
N THR A 213 -9.27 3.79 -11.29
CA THR A 213 -10.37 3.34 -10.41
C THR A 213 -10.13 3.68 -8.95
N GLY A 214 -8.86 3.72 -8.52
CA GLY A 214 -8.51 3.84 -7.11
C GLY A 214 -8.98 2.64 -6.30
N PHE A 215 -9.09 1.48 -6.94
CA PHE A 215 -9.54 0.24 -6.35
C PHE A 215 -8.36 -0.72 -6.21
N TYR A 216 -8.23 -1.28 -5.01
CA TYR A 216 -7.24 -2.29 -4.68
C TYR A 216 -7.95 -3.53 -4.15
N GLU A 217 -7.79 -4.64 -4.81
CA GLU A 217 -8.27 -5.92 -4.34
C GLU A 217 -7.10 -6.70 -3.76
N VAL A 218 -7.23 -7.06 -2.50
CA VAL A 218 -6.31 -8.02 -1.90
C VAL A 218 -6.61 -9.37 -2.54
N VAL A 219 -5.82 -9.71 -3.54
CA VAL A 219 -5.86 -11.06 -4.09
C VAL A 219 -5.19 -11.93 -3.03
N GLU A 220 -5.98 -12.65 -2.26
CA GLU A 220 -5.44 -13.81 -1.56
C GLU A 220 -4.93 -14.72 -2.67
N SER A 221 -3.62 -14.84 -2.78
CA SER A 221 -3.04 -15.79 -3.72
C SER A 221 -3.50 -17.18 -3.26
N GLU A 222 -4.57 -17.72 -3.90
CA GLU A 222 -4.80 -19.16 -3.81
C GLU A 222 -3.51 -19.81 -4.28
N CYS A 223 -2.79 -20.41 -3.37
CA CYS A 223 -1.51 -21.02 -3.67
C CYS A 223 -1.70 -22.00 -4.82
N SER A 224 -1.16 -21.71 -6.00
CA SER A 224 -1.34 -22.51 -7.20
C SER A 224 -0.71 -23.90 -7.08
N SER A 225 0.19 -24.07 -6.13
CA SER A 225 0.89 -25.34 -5.84
C SER A 225 1.02 -25.50 -4.32
N PRO A 226 -0.09 -25.75 -3.58
CA PRO A 226 -0.06 -25.81 -2.13
C PRO A 226 0.90 -26.90 -1.64
N MET A 227 1.84 -26.51 -0.79
CA MET A 227 2.85 -27.37 -0.21
C MET A 227 2.96 -27.11 1.29
N LEU A 228 2.94 -28.19 2.08
CA LEU A 228 3.07 -28.09 3.53
C LEU A 228 4.48 -27.59 3.88
N GLY A 229 4.58 -26.49 4.61
CA GLY A 229 5.84 -25.83 4.94
C GLY A 229 6.21 -24.64 4.03
N ASP A 230 5.56 -24.49 2.87
CA ASP A 230 5.69 -23.32 1.99
C ASP A 230 4.61 -22.29 2.38
N VAL A 231 4.89 -21.50 3.40
CA VAL A 231 3.90 -20.59 4.03
C VAL A 231 3.67 -19.33 3.19
N ASN A 232 4.70 -18.90 2.45
CA ASN A 232 4.64 -17.73 1.57
C ASN A 232 4.17 -18.05 0.14
N CYS A 233 4.02 -19.36 -0.16
CA CYS A 233 3.60 -19.86 -1.49
C CYS A 233 4.52 -19.48 -2.66
N ASP A 234 5.83 -19.44 -2.43
CA ASP A 234 6.82 -19.19 -3.45
C ASP A 234 7.38 -20.46 -4.11
N THR A 235 6.83 -21.64 -3.73
CA THR A 235 7.24 -22.99 -4.17
C THR A 235 8.56 -23.50 -3.58
N LEU A 236 9.15 -22.77 -2.65
CA LEU A 236 10.35 -23.16 -1.90
C LEU A 236 10.00 -23.30 -0.42
N ILE A 237 10.64 -24.22 0.28
CA ILE A 237 10.57 -24.27 1.74
C ILE A 237 11.92 -23.79 2.26
N ASP A 238 11.94 -22.56 2.78
CA ASP A 238 13.19 -21.93 3.22
C ASP A 238 13.04 -21.09 4.50
N VAL A 239 14.00 -20.23 4.77
CA VAL A 239 14.05 -19.42 5.98
C VAL A 239 12.93 -18.37 6.03
N LEU A 240 12.39 -17.95 4.87
CA LEU A 240 11.30 -16.96 4.83
C LEU A 240 10.01 -17.55 5.40
N ASP A 241 9.72 -18.83 5.14
CA ASP A 241 8.58 -19.52 5.73
C ASP A 241 8.70 -19.62 7.25
N ILE A 242 9.92 -19.90 7.74
CA ILE A 242 10.19 -19.90 9.19
C ILE A 242 9.89 -18.52 9.80
N LEU A 243 10.33 -17.45 9.13
CA LEU A 243 10.11 -16.08 9.62
C LEU A 243 8.61 -15.75 9.68
N MET A 244 7.84 -16.15 8.65
CA MET A 244 6.39 -15.96 8.64
C MET A 244 5.71 -16.73 9.77
N MET A 245 6.04 -18.02 9.98
CA MET A 245 5.51 -18.82 11.08
C MET A 245 5.83 -18.21 12.45
N VAL A 246 7.08 -17.78 12.67
CA VAL A 246 7.50 -17.15 13.92
C VAL A 246 6.75 -15.84 14.16
N ASN A 247 6.56 -15.03 13.11
CA ASN A 247 5.78 -13.80 13.19
C ASN A 247 4.32 -14.07 13.59
N THR A 248 3.68 -15.07 12.98
CA THR A 248 2.33 -15.51 13.32
C THR A 248 2.21 -15.95 14.78
N ILE A 249 3.18 -16.74 15.27
CA ILE A 249 3.17 -17.24 16.65
C ILE A 249 3.38 -16.11 17.68
N ILE A 250 4.26 -15.13 17.38
CA ILE A 250 4.60 -14.05 18.31
C ILE A 250 3.49 -12.99 18.39
N ASN A 251 2.90 -12.66 17.25
CA ASN A 251 1.94 -11.55 17.16
C ASN A 251 0.48 -12.02 17.27
N GLU A 252 0.23 -13.34 17.40
CA GLU A 252 -1.13 -13.92 17.39
C GLU A 252 -1.95 -13.40 16.18
N SER A 253 -1.27 -13.17 15.04
CA SER A 253 -1.88 -12.62 13.84
C SER A 253 -2.79 -13.68 13.17
N ASP A 254 -3.91 -13.22 12.63
CA ASP A 254 -4.77 -14.06 11.80
C ASP A 254 -3.99 -14.54 10.56
N THR A 255 -4.14 -15.82 10.25
CA THR A 255 -3.56 -16.43 9.05
C THR A 255 -4.66 -16.67 8.02
N THR A 256 -4.31 -16.59 6.72
CA THR A 256 -5.20 -17.12 5.69
C THR A 256 -5.41 -18.63 5.88
N ASP A 257 -6.47 -19.20 5.33
CA ASP A 257 -6.73 -20.64 5.38
C ASP A 257 -5.54 -21.46 4.88
N TYR A 258 -4.87 -20.97 3.81
CA TYR A 258 -3.66 -21.59 3.27
C TYR A 258 -2.47 -21.50 4.23
N GLN A 259 -2.16 -20.30 4.74
CA GLN A 259 -1.05 -20.09 5.67
C GLN A 259 -1.22 -20.93 6.95
N GLY A 260 -2.45 -20.97 7.47
CA GLY A 260 -2.80 -21.81 8.61
C GLY A 260 -2.51 -23.30 8.34
N TRP A 261 -2.96 -23.80 7.18
CA TRP A 261 -2.69 -25.17 6.77
C TRP A 261 -1.20 -25.44 6.49
N ALA A 262 -0.52 -24.53 5.78
CA ALA A 262 0.89 -24.68 5.43
C ALA A 262 1.82 -24.64 6.64
N SER A 263 1.44 -23.89 7.69
CA SER A 263 2.21 -23.73 8.92
C SER A 263 2.03 -24.88 9.93
N ASP A 264 0.93 -25.63 9.87
CA ASP A 264 0.67 -26.77 10.77
C ASP A 264 1.33 -28.05 10.22
N LEU A 265 2.66 -28.14 10.34
CA LEU A 265 3.43 -29.24 9.77
C LEU A 265 3.19 -30.58 10.46
N ASN A 266 2.83 -30.55 11.74
CA ASN A 266 2.53 -31.77 12.51
C ASN A 266 1.05 -32.16 12.43
N GLN A 267 0.19 -31.28 11.88
CA GLN A 267 -1.25 -31.44 11.68
C GLN A 267 -2.03 -31.71 12.99
N ASP A 268 -1.63 -31.04 14.07
CA ASP A 268 -2.33 -31.14 15.36
C ASP A 268 -3.37 -30.02 15.58
N GLY A 269 -3.48 -29.08 14.64
CA GLY A 269 -4.41 -27.95 14.63
C GLY A 269 -3.93 -26.75 15.43
N ILE A 270 -2.66 -26.71 15.84
CA ILE A 270 -2.05 -25.63 16.60
C ILE A 270 -0.73 -25.23 15.91
N ILE A 271 -0.63 -23.98 15.50
CA ILE A 271 0.64 -23.46 14.96
C ILE A 271 1.53 -23.04 16.13
N ASP A 272 2.59 -23.80 16.40
CA ASP A 272 3.49 -23.53 17.52
C ASP A 272 4.98 -23.80 17.17
N ILE A 273 5.83 -23.75 18.18
CA ILE A 273 7.28 -23.96 18.02
C ILE A 273 7.62 -25.37 17.49
N LEU A 274 6.75 -26.37 17.65
CA LEU A 274 7.00 -27.71 17.14
C LEU A 274 6.92 -27.75 15.62
N ASP A 275 6.06 -26.94 15.01
CA ASP A 275 5.98 -26.78 13.56
C ASP A 275 7.21 -26.06 13.01
N VAL A 276 7.67 -25.03 13.71
CA VAL A 276 8.93 -24.35 13.36
C VAL A 276 10.13 -25.31 13.40
N LEU A 277 10.17 -26.22 14.37
CA LEU A 277 11.22 -27.25 14.41
C LEU A 277 11.11 -28.26 13.25
N ASN A 278 9.88 -28.58 12.83
CA ASN A 278 9.64 -29.48 11.71
C ASN A 278 10.09 -28.86 10.39
N ILE A 279 9.80 -27.58 10.13
CA ILE A 279 10.23 -26.88 8.90
C ILE A 279 11.75 -26.72 8.87
N VAL A 280 12.40 -26.39 10.00
CA VAL A 280 13.86 -26.36 10.09
C VAL A 280 14.46 -27.72 9.74
N HIS A 281 13.83 -28.82 10.17
CA HIS A 281 14.28 -30.16 9.83
C HIS A 281 14.14 -30.47 8.33
N LEU A 282 13.09 -29.97 7.67
CA LEU A 282 12.89 -30.12 6.22
C LEU A 282 13.96 -29.36 5.42
N ILE A 283 14.35 -28.17 5.85
CA ILE A 283 15.34 -27.33 5.16
C ILE A 283 16.76 -27.90 5.27
N ILE A 284 17.10 -28.55 6.38
CA ILE A 284 18.47 -29.03 6.67
C ILE A 284 18.74 -30.43 6.08
N ASN A 285 17.73 -31.24 5.77
CA ASN A 285 17.87 -32.62 5.29
C ASN A 285 17.54 -32.74 3.79
#